data_77b1464564fcc92710eb060e41e540fe
#
_entry.id   77b1464564fcc92710eb060e41e540fe
#
_cell.length_a   1.000
_cell.length_b   1.000
_cell.length_c   1.000
_cell.angle_alpha   90.00
_cell.angle_beta   90.00
_cell.angle_gamma   90.00
#
_symmetry.space_group_name_H-M   'P 1'
#
loop_
_entity.id
_entity.type
_entity.pdbx_description
1 polymer ?
#
loop_
_entity_poly.entity_id
_entity_poly.type
_entity_poly.pdbx_seq_one_letter_code
_entity_poly.pdbx_strand_id
1 'polypeptide(L)'
;AAEATVQPVRRHGVDAGIFFSDIMVPLRLAGVGVEIEPGVGPVLDHPYRTRDSIDELLSHRYGEGSWTDSTGRARDCAEGAQSVRDGVATAVRELGSTPLIGFGGAPFTLAAYMVEGRPSRDHMAARVLAASDPGAWDALMTWCARVSADFITAQIDAGASAAQLFDSWVGSLSPRTYRESVAPYSRMVAQRVAGAVSPVTGERAPLIHFGTGSAPILSDMAEVGAHCVGVDWKTDLSWAIEQVPGKAVQGNLDPALLQAPWHVIEQAVRHILDAGCSAPGHVFNLGHGVPPTTDPDVLTRIVELVHELGDAR
;
A
#
# COMPACT_ATOMS: atom_id res chain seq x y z
N ALA A 1 -9.94 -14.17 3.04
CA ALA A 1 -8.65 -13.48 2.87
C ALA A 1 -7.52 -14.49 2.59
N ALA A 2 -7.21 -15.44 3.51
CA ALA A 2 -6.08 -16.36 3.35
C ALA A 2 -6.12 -17.15 2.03
N GLU A 3 -7.23 -17.79 1.68
CA GLU A 3 -7.38 -18.52 0.41
C GLU A 3 -7.10 -17.63 -0.81
N ALA A 4 -7.69 -16.43 -0.84
CA ALA A 4 -7.49 -15.49 -1.94
C ALA A 4 -6.03 -14.96 -2.02
N THR A 5 -5.29 -14.96 -0.89
CA THR A 5 -3.87 -14.64 -0.83
C THR A 5 -3.00 -15.77 -1.39
N VAL A 6 -3.31 -16.99 -1.01
CA VAL A 6 -2.47 -18.17 -1.31
C VAL A 6 -2.67 -18.68 -2.75
N GLN A 7 -3.89 -18.60 -3.26
CA GLN A 7 -4.23 -19.11 -4.58
C GLN A 7 -3.37 -18.54 -5.72
N PRO A 8 -3.15 -17.22 -5.86
CA PRO A 8 -2.30 -16.68 -6.91
C PRO A 8 -0.84 -17.14 -6.78
N VAL A 9 -0.34 -17.23 -5.54
CA VAL A 9 1.04 -17.69 -5.28
C VAL A 9 1.22 -19.12 -5.76
N ARG A 10 0.31 -20.01 -5.39
CA ARG A 10 0.34 -21.43 -5.82
C ARG A 10 0.16 -21.59 -7.33
N ARG A 11 -0.67 -20.74 -7.93
CA ARG A 11 -0.94 -20.82 -9.37
C ARG A 11 0.23 -20.35 -10.22
N HIS A 12 0.83 -19.23 -9.83
CA HIS A 12 1.80 -18.54 -10.68
C HIS A 12 3.26 -18.75 -10.23
N GLY A 13 3.48 -19.30 -9.03
CA GLY A 13 4.83 -19.54 -8.51
C GLY A 13 5.61 -18.26 -8.19
N VAL A 14 4.92 -17.18 -7.82
CA VAL A 14 5.57 -15.91 -7.44
C VAL A 14 6.35 -16.04 -6.14
N ASP A 15 7.40 -15.20 -5.97
CA ASP A 15 8.33 -15.26 -4.84
C ASP A 15 7.80 -14.63 -3.55
N ALA A 16 6.71 -13.87 -3.62
CA ALA A 16 6.03 -13.32 -2.45
C ALA A 16 4.53 -13.21 -2.68
N GLY A 17 3.74 -13.44 -1.62
CA GLY A 17 2.31 -13.14 -1.61
C GLY A 17 2.04 -11.81 -0.94
N ILE A 18 1.01 -11.07 -1.40
CA ILE A 18 0.47 -9.93 -0.66
C ILE A 18 -0.84 -10.33 -0.01
N PHE A 19 -1.02 -9.95 1.27
CA PHE A 19 -2.24 -10.30 2.01
C PHE A 19 -3.47 -9.69 1.35
N PHE A 20 -4.42 -10.53 0.91
CA PHE A 20 -5.63 -10.07 0.26
C PHE A 20 -6.59 -9.44 1.27
N SER A 21 -6.75 -8.12 1.19
CA SER A 21 -7.65 -7.33 2.02
C SER A 21 -8.05 -6.06 1.25
N ASP A 22 -8.88 -5.21 1.85
CA ASP A 22 -9.24 -3.91 1.30
C ASP A 22 -8.49 -2.80 2.05
N ILE A 23 -8.07 -1.77 1.32
CA ILE A 23 -7.36 -0.60 1.88
C ILE A 23 -8.20 0.16 2.93
N MET A 24 -9.53 0.00 2.89
CA MET A 24 -10.46 0.64 3.82
C MET A 24 -10.70 -0.16 5.11
N VAL A 25 -10.21 -1.40 5.19
CA VAL A 25 -10.39 -2.24 6.38
C VAL A 25 -9.95 -1.52 7.67
N PRO A 26 -8.78 -0.87 7.73
CA PRO A 26 -8.38 -0.17 8.94
C PRO A 26 -9.36 0.96 9.34
N LEU A 27 -9.96 1.66 8.39
CA LEU A 27 -10.97 2.69 8.69
C LEU A 27 -12.24 2.05 9.29
N ARG A 28 -12.71 0.94 8.73
CA ARG A 28 -13.87 0.20 9.27
C ARG A 28 -13.60 -0.32 10.67
N LEU A 29 -12.41 -0.85 10.92
CA LEU A 29 -11.98 -1.29 12.26
C LEU A 29 -11.89 -0.14 13.26
N ALA A 30 -11.61 1.07 12.78
CA ALA A 30 -11.59 2.28 13.59
C ALA A 30 -12.97 2.94 13.73
N GLY A 31 -14.04 2.29 13.28
CA GLY A 31 -15.42 2.75 13.47
C GLY A 31 -15.95 3.67 12.36
N VAL A 32 -15.21 3.86 11.26
CA VAL A 32 -15.69 4.63 10.10
C VAL A 32 -16.64 3.76 9.27
N GLY A 33 -17.85 4.26 9.01
CA GLY A 33 -18.81 3.59 8.15
C GLY A 33 -18.36 3.64 6.69
N VAL A 34 -18.07 2.46 6.13
CA VAL A 34 -17.62 2.29 4.74
C VAL A 34 -18.38 1.12 4.11
N GLU A 35 -18.99 1.36 2.98
CA GLU A 35 -19.59 0.32 2.13
C GLU A 35 -18.85 0.20 0.80
N ILE A 36 -18.86 -0.99 0.22
CA ILE A 36 -18.31 -1.21 -1.12
C ILE A 36 -19.46 -1.28 -2.11
N GLU A 37 -19.64 -0.22 -2.87
CA GLU A 37 -20.67 -0.15 -3.92
C GLU A 37 -20.18 -0.79 -5.21
N PRO A 38 -20.94 -1.76 -5.79
CA PRO A 38 -20.55 -2.36 -7.07
C PRO A 38 -20.37 -1.33 -8.19
N GLY A 39 -19.23 -1.36 -8.87
CA GLY A 39 -18.91 -0.44 -9.97
C GLY A 39 -18.48 0.97 -9.55
N VAL A 40 -18.54 1.30 -8.27
CA VAL A 40 -18.09 2.59 -7.71
C VAL A 40 -16.82 2.40 -6.87
N GLY A 41 -16.84 1.42 -5.96
CA GLY A 41 -15.79 1.19 -4.98
C GLY A 41 -16.20 1.60 -3.56
N PRO A 42 -15.23 1.93 -2.68
CA PRO A 42 -15.52 2.34 -1.32
C PRO A 42 -16.30 3.65 -1.26
N VAL A 43 -17.39 3.66 -0.50
CA VAL A 43 -18.21 4.85 -0.21
C VAL A 43 -18.39 4.97 1.30
N LEU A 44 -18.16 6.15 1.84
CA LEU A 44 -18.33 6.44 3.25
C LEU A 44 -19.77 6.91 3.52
N ASP A 45 -20.30 6.59 4.71
CA ASP A 45 -21.62 7.04 5.15
C ASP A 45 -21.73 8.57 5.14
N HIS A 46 -20.63 9.25 5.49
CA HIS A 46 -20.50 10.70 5.39
C HIS A 46 -19.04 11.13 5.18
N PRO A 47 -18.80 12.24 4.43
CA PRO A 47 -17.46 12.76 4.24
C PRO A 47 -17.02 13.66 5.40
N TYR A 48 -15.73 13.59 5.77
CA TYR A 48 -15.11 14.39 6.83
C TYR A 48 -14.45 15.65 6.24
N ARG A 49 -15.25 16.70 5.98
CA ARG A 49 -14.81 17.91 5.25
C ARG A 49 -14.62 19.13 6.12
N THR A 50 -15.06 19.10 7.35
CA THR A 50 -15.06 20.25 8.26
C THR A 50 -14.32 19.89 9.54
N ARG A 51 -13.81 20.93 10.24
CA ARG A 51 -13.21 20.74 11.55
C ARG A 51 -14.16 20.00 12.50
N ASP A 52 -15.42 20.40 12.55
CA ASP A 52 -16.39 19.77 13.47
C ASP A 52 -16.54 18.27 13.20
N SER A 53 -16.65 17.86 11.91
CA SER A 53 -16.76 16.43 11.55
C SER A 53 -15.47 15.64 11.88
N ILE A 54 -14.31 16.29 11.78
CA ILE A 54 -13.03 15.69 12.17
C ILE A 54 -12.89 15.62 13.68
N ASP A 55 -13.26 16.66 14.40
CA ASP A 55 -13.24 16.67 15.87
C ASP A 55 -14.23 15.64 16.44
N GLU A 56 -15.38 15.43 15.80
CA GLU A 56 -16.31 14.34 16.10
C GLU A 56 -15.65 12.98 15.92
N LEU A 57 -15.00 12.71 14.78
CA LEU A 57 -14.23 11.49 14.55
C LEU A 57 -13.18 11.26 15.64
N LEU A 58 -12.43 12.29 15.99
CA LEU A 58 -11.33 12.21 16.96
C LEU A 58 -11.82 12.08 18.40
N SER A 59 -13.05 12.53 18.71
CA SER A 59 -13.68 12.32 20.01
C SER A 59 -14.05 10.86 20.24
N HIS A 60 -14.23 10.10 19.19
CA HIS A 60 -14.34 8.66 19.19
C HIS A 60 -12.94 8.06 19.39
N ARG A 61 -12.63 7.62 20.60
CA ARG A 61 -11.28 7.32 21.05
C ARG A 61 -10.59 6.22 20.26
N TYR A 62 -9.69 6.60 19.40
CA TYR A 62 -8.62 5.74 18.93
C TYR A 62 -7.46 5.85 19.95
N GLY A 63 -7.37 4.89 20.87
CA GLY A 63 -6.31 4.86 21.88
C GLY A 63 -4.99 4.40 21.29
N GLU A 64 -3.85 4.88 21.81
CA GLU A 64 -2.53 4.37 21.44
C GLU A 64 -2.46 2.86 21.69
N GLY A 65 -2.29 2.08 20.60
CA GLY A 65 -2.13 0.63 20.65
C GLY A 65 -3.40 -0.18 20.88
N SER A 66 -4.58 0.43 20.91
CA SER A 66 -5.85 -0.29 20.98
C SER A 66 -6.85 0.23 19.95
N TRP A 67 -7.47 -0.69 19.26
CA TRP A 67 -8.59 -0.44 18.37
C TRP A 67 -9.85 -0.32 19.26
N THR A 68 -10.23 0.88 19.66
CA THR A 68 -11.43 1.12 20.46
C THR A 68 -12.48 1.87 19.68
N ASP A 69 -13.75 1.46 19.81
CA ASP A 69 -14.88 2.20 19.24
C ASP A 69 -15.17 3.50 20.04
N SER A 70 -16.11 4.29 19.51
CA SER A 70 -16.59 5.53 20.11
C SER A 70 -17.09 5.45 21.55
N THR A 71 -17.42 4.25 22.01
CA THR A 71 -17.93 4.00 23.36
C THR A 71 -16.86 3.50 24.33
N GLY A 72 -15.60 3.41 23.85
CA GLY A 72 -14.51 2.78 24.59
C GLY A 72 -14.63 1.25 24.63
N ARG A 73 -15.49 0.66 23.80
CA ARG A 73 -15.62 -0.78 23.65
C ARG A 73 -14.51 -1.30 22.75
N ALA A 74 -13.54 -1.94 23.36
CA ALA A 74 -12.48 -2.67 22.66
C ALA A 74 -12.98 -3.87 21.80
N ARG A 75 -14.28 -4.18 21.86
CA ARG A 75 -14.82 -5.45 21.37
C ARG A 75 -14.76 -5.63 19.87
N ASP A 76 -15.33 -4.72 19.11
CA ASP A 76 -15.52 -4.98 17.68
C ASP A 76 -14.24 -4.73 16.88
N CYS A 77 -13.46 -3.73 17.27
CA CYS A 77 -12.17 -3.47 16.65
C CYS A 77 -11.11 -4.53 17.03
N ALA A 78 -11.12 -5.02 18.29
CA ALA A 78 -10.23 -6.09 18.70
C ALA A 78 -10.55 -7.41 17.98
N GLU A 79 -11.84 -7.73 17.79
CA GLU A 79 -12.28 -8.91 17.03
C GLU A 79 -11.93 -8.75 15.56
N GLY A 80 -12.13 -7.57 14.95
CA GLY A 80 -11.74 -7.27 13.57
C GLY A 80 -10.21 -7.34 13.36
N ALA A 81 -9.42 -6.75 14.25
CA ALA A 81 -7.97 -6.86 14.22
C ALA A 81 -7.51 -8.32 14.46
N GLN A 82 -8.20 -9.07 15.32
CA GLN A 82 -7.93 -10.49 15.50
C GLN A 82 -8.23 -11.29 14.23
N SER A 83 -9.32 -11.03 13.56
CA SER A 83 -9.69 -11.66 12.29
C SER A 83 -8.63 -11.41 11.19
N VAL A 84 -8.02 -10.22 11.17
CA VAL A 84 -6.89 -9.89 10.26
C VAL A 84 -5.66 -10.70 10.66
N ARG A 85 -5.29 -10.72 11.94
CA ARG A 85 -4.16 -11.52 12.45
C ARG A 85 -4.32 -13.01 12.13
N ASP A 86 -5.51 -13.56 12.37
CA ASP A 86 -5.81 -14.98 12.09
C ASP A 86 -5.72 -15.27 10.58
N GLY A 87 -6.20 -14.35 9.75
CA GLY A 87 -6.08 -14.43 8.29
C GLY A 87 -4.64 -14.42 7.81
N VAL A 88 -3.82 -13.52 8.35
CA VAL A 88 -2.38 -13.42 8.06
C VAL A 88 -1.66 -14.68 8.53
N ALA A 89 -1.84 -15.10 9.78
CA ALA A 89 -1.19 -16.29 10.32
C ALA A 89 -1.58 -17.56 9.53
N THR A 90 -2.82 -17.64 9.06
CA THR A 90 -3.27 -18.73 8.19
C THR A 90 -2.59 -18.69 6.84
N ALA A 91 -2.52 -17.51 6.19
CA ALA A 91 -1.84 -17.34 4.90
C ALA A 91 -0.35 -17.69 5.02
N VAL A 92 0.34 -17.19 6.04
CA VAL A 92 1.76 -17.50 6.30
C VAL A 92 1.99 -19.00 6.43
N ARG A 93 1.18 -19.69 7.23
CA ARG A 93 1.29 -21.14 7.40
C ARG A 93 1.10 -21.90 6.07
N GLU A 94 0.14 -21.46 5.24
CA GLU A 94 -0.17 -22.11 3.97
C GLU A 94 0.82 -21.79 2.85
N LEU A 95 1.49 -20.63 2.92
CA LEU A 95 2.55 -20.22 1.99
C LEU A 95 3.88 -20.95 2.26
N GLY A 96 4.08 -21.45 3.48
CA GLY A 96 5.32 -22.16 3.86
C GLY A 96 6.54 -21.25 3.81
N SER A 97 7.44 -21.47 2.86
CA SER A 97 8.66 -20.66 2.72
C SER A 97 8.46 -19.38 1.91
N THR A 98 7.34 -19.23 1.20
CA THR A 98 7.07 -18.01 0.43
C THR A 98 6.67 -16.87 1.37
N PRO A 99 7.40 -15.74 1.39
CA PRO A 99 7.12 -14.64 2.29
C PRO A 99 5.78 -13.97 1.99
N LEU A 100 5.13 -13.47 3.05
CA LEU A 100 3.92 -12.68 2.95
C LEU A 100 4.23 -11.21 3.15
N ILE A 101 3.71 -10.36 2.28
CA ILE A 101 3.75 -8.91 2.40
C ILE A 101 2.42 -8.45 3.01
N GLY A 102 2.46 -7.82 4.19
CA GLY A 102 1.34 -7.06 4.73
C GLY A 102 1.21 -5.72 4.03
N PHE A 103 0.05 -5.04 4.17
CA PHE A 103 -0.10 -3.72 3.57
C PHE A 103 -1.07 -2.83 4.32
N GLY A 104 -1.03 -1.54 4.01
CA GLY A 104 -2.00 -0.55 4.44
C GLY A 104 -2.09 0.62 3.48
N GLY A 105 -3.19 1.37 3.56
CA GLY A 105 -3.32 2.64 2.85
C GLY A 105 -2.44 3.71 3.47
N ALA A 106 -1.74 4.48 2.65
CA ALA A 106 -1.00 5.65 3.13
C ALA A 106 -1.93 6.72 3.70
N PRO A 107 -1.45 7.54 4.62
CA PRO A 107 -2.28 8.55 5.30
C PRO A 107 -3.05 9.45 4.35
N PHE A 108 -2.40 9.93 3.27
CA PHE A 108 -3.09 10.77 2.28
C PHE A 108 -4.19 10.01 1.54
N THR A 109 -3.92 8.78 1.13
CA THR A 109 -4.92 7.97 0.44
C THR A 109 -6.14 7.72 1.32
N LEU A 110 -5.96 7.39 2.60
CA LEU A 110 -7.05 7.22 3.55
C LEU A 110 -7.80 8.53 3.80
N ALA A 111 -7.07 9.63 4.07
CA ALA A 111 -7.67 10.95 4.27
C ALA A 111 -8.43 11.44 3.05
N ALA A 112 -7.91 11.20 1.84
CA ALA A 112 -8.60 11.54 0.60
C ALA A 112 -9.95 10.81 0.47
N TYR A 113 -10.00 9.50 0.75
CA TYR A 113 -11.28 8.78 0.81
C TYR A 113 -12.23 9.36 1.85
N MET A 114 -11.72 9.67 3.05
CA MET A 114 -12.54 10.22 4.13
C MET A 114 -13.12 11.59 3.79
N VAL A 115 -12.34 12.47 3.18
CA VAL A 115 -12.79 13.82 2.82
C VAL A 115 -13.67 13.83 1.57
N GLU A 116 -13.31 13.04 0.55
CA GLU A 116 -14.13 12.92 -0.67
C GLU A 116 -15.44 12.15 -0.41
N GLY A 117 -15.42 11.16 0.50
CA GLY A 117 -16.52 10.26 0.81
C GLY A 117 -16.68 9.11 -0.19
N ARG A 118 -15.95 9.14 -1.30
CA ARG A 118 -15.95 8.16 -2.40
C ARG A 118 -14.69 8.29 -3.25
N PRO A 119 -14.46 7.36 -4.20
CA PRO A 119 -13.39 7.54 -5.18
C PRO A 119 -13.53 8.88 -5.92
N SER A 120 -12.44 9.61 -6.03
CA SER A 120 -12.34 10.90 -6.70
C SER A 120 -11.15 10.93 -7.65
N ARG A 121 -11.27 11.65 -8.75
CA ARG A 121 -10.21 11.74 -9.74
C ARG A 121 -9.09 12.68 -9.29
N ASP A 122 -9.47 13.86 -8.76
CA ASP A 122 -8.54 14.97 -8.53
C ASP A 122 -8.38 15.30 -7.03
N HIS A 123 -9.09 14.59 -6.14
CA HIS A 123 -9.05 14.77 -4.67
C HIS A 123 -9.19 16.24 -4.26
N MET A 124 -10.13 16.95 -4.91
CA MET A 124 -10.26 18.40 -4.79
C MET A 124 -10.62 18.81 -3.37
N ALA A 125 -11.59 18.11 -2.74
CA ALA A 125 -12.02 18.46 -1.38
C ALA A 125 -10.90 18.24 -0.36
N ALA A 126 -10.14 17.15 -0.47
CA ALA A 126 -8.98 16.88 0.40
C ALA A 126 -7.89 17.94 0.25
N ARG A 127 -7.58 18.34 -0.97
CA ARG A 127 -6.60 19.39 -1.26
C ARG A 127 -7.05 20.77 -0.77
N VAL A 128 -8.35 21.08 -0.87
CA VAL A 128 -8.94 22.31 -0.32
C VAL A 128 -8.84 22.31 1.20
N LEU A 129 -9.21 21.23 1.88
CA LEU A 129 -9.10 21.10 3.33
C LEU A 129 -7.66 21.32 3.79
N ALA A 130 -6.68 20.67 3.17
CA ALA A 130 -5.27 20.82 3.49
C ALA A 130 -4.76 22.27 3.37
N ALA A 131 -5.31 23.04 2.42
CA ALA A 131 -4.93 24.43 2.20
C ALA A 131 -5.70 25.42 3.08
N SER A 132 -6.99 25.17 3.36
CA SER A 132 -7.89 26.12 4.03
C SER A 132 -7.93 25.95 5.56
N ASP A 133 -7.72 24.72 6.07
CA ASP A 133 -7.67 24.42 7.49
C ASP A 133 -6.53 23.44 7.80
N PRO A 134 -5.27 23.92 7.84
CA PRO A 134 -4.11 23.07 8.11
C PRO A 134 -4.18 22.33 9.46
N GLY A 135 -4.89 22.90 10.46
CA GLY A 135 -5.04 22.27 11.77
C GLY A 135 -6.00 21.07 11.74
N ALA A 136 -7.12 21.18 11.02
CA ALA A 136 -8.03 20.05 10.82
C ALA A 136 -7.36 18.97 9.96
N TRP A 137 -6.61 19.38 8.93
CA TRP A 137 -5.83 18.47 8.10
C TRP A 137 -4.76 17.70 8.90
N ASP A 138 -3.98 18.39 9.73
CA ASP A 138 -2.97 17.77 10.60
C ASP A 138 -3.59 16.71 11.52
N ALA A 139 -4.71 17.05 12.15
CA ALA A 139 -5.43 16.15 13.03
C ALA A 139 -5.92 14.88 12.31
N LEU A 140 -6.55 15.04 11.12
CA LEU A 140 -7.02 13.93 10.30
C LEU A 140 -5.86 13.07 9.79
N MET A 141 -4.81 13.68 9.27
CA MET A 141 -3.64 12.97 8.74
C MET A 141 -2.88 12.22 9.82
N THR A 142 -2.74 12.80 11.02
CA THR A 142 -2.15 12.13 12.19
C THR A 142 -2.97 10.90 12.57
N TRP A 143 -4.28 11.01 12.58
CA TRP A 143 -5.17 9.90 12.86
C TRP A 143 -5.06 8.81 11.80
N CYS A 144 -5.10 9.15 10.51
CA CYS A 144 -4.91 8.21 9.40
C CYS A 144 -3.55 7.49 9.48
N ALA A 145 -2.48 8.23 9.85
CA ALA A 145 -1.15 7.64 10.01
C ALA A 145 -1.11 6.59 11.13
N ARG A 146 -1.73 6.86 12.27
CA ARG A 146 -1.83 5.90 13.39
C ARG A 146 -2.62 4.65 12.98
N VAL A 147 -3.80 4.85 12.38
CA VAL A 147 -4.66 3.75 11.91
C VAL A 147 -3.93 2.85 10.92
N SER A 148 -3.25 3.44 9.94
CA SER A 148 -2.47 2.70 8.94
C SER A 148 -1.30 1.94 9.59
N ALA A 149 -0.54 2.62 10.45
CA ALA A 149 0.62 2.02 11.12
C ALA A 149 0.24 0.83 12.00
N ASP A 150 -0.82 0.96 12.79
CA ASP A 150 -1.29 -0.13 13.66
C ASP A 150 -1.82 -1.32 12.84
N PHE A 151 -2.52 -1.05 11.75
CA PHE A 151 -3.01 -2.10 10.84
C PHE A 151 -1.86 -2.88 10.18
N ILE A 152 -0.82 -2.18 9.74
CA ILE A 152 0.38 -2.80 9.16
C ILE A 152 1.14 -3.59 10.24
N THR A 153 1.34 -3.00 11.42
CA THR A 153 2.05 -3.66 12.53
C THR A 153 1.33 -4.94 12.96
N ALA A 154 0.00 -4.93 13.04
CA ALA A 154 -0.78 -6.12 13.36
C ALA A 154 -0.56 -7.28 12.37
N GLN A 155 -0.34 -6.97 11.09
CA GLN A 155 -0.02 -7.97 10.07
C GLN A 155 1.42 -8.49 10.22
N ILE A 156 2.38 -7.62 10.52
CA ILE A 156 3.78 -8.02 10.79
C ILE A 156 3.84 -8.92 12.03
N ASP A 157 3.20 -8.54 13.11
CA ASP A 157 3.13 -9.31 14.36
C ASP A 157 2.50 -10.70 14.15
N ALA A 158 1.59 -10.82 13.16
CA ALA A 158 0.97 -12.08 12.78
C ALA A 158 1.78 -12.91 11.78
N GLY A 159 2.94 -12.42 11.32
CA GLY A 159 3.90 -13.18 10.52
C GLY A 159 4.19 -12.63 9.12
N ALA A 160 3.66 -11.46 8.73
CA ALA A 160 4.09 -10.84 7.49
C ALA A 160 5.58 -10.49 7.55
N SER A 161 6.33 -10.83 6.48
CA SER A 161 7.79 -10.67 6.40
C SER A 161 8.21 -9.28 5.91
N ALA A 162 7.33 -8.57 5.24
CA ALA A 162 7.50 -7.22 4.72
C ALA A 162 6.16 -6.48 4.77
N ALA A 163 6.18 -5.18 4.52
CA ALA A 163 4.97 -4.38 4.44
C ALA A 163 4.99 -3.44 3.23
N GLN A 164 3.82 -3.15 2.68
CA GLN A 164 3.65 -2.17 1.61
C GLN A 164 2.67 -1.08 2.01
N LEU A 165 3.10 0.17 1.86
CA LEU A 165 2.29 1.37 2.05
C LEU A 165 1.76 1.83 0.69
N PHE A 166 0.45 1.71 0.48
CA PHE A 166 -0.21 2.12 -0.77
C PHE A 166 -0.66 3.57 -0.73
N ASP A 167 0.01 4.43 -1.48
CA ASP A 167 -0.32 5.85 -1.66
C ASP A 167 -0.94 6.10 -3.04
N SER A 168 -2.02 5.40 -3.32
CA SER A 168 -2.64 5.31 -4.66
C SER A 168 -3.05 6.67 -5.23
N TRP A 169 -3.35 7.66 -4.37
CA TRP A 169 -3.88 8.95 -4.76
C TRP A 169 -2.85 10.09 -4.78
N VAL A 170 -1.60 9.79 -4.37
CA VAL A 170 -0.54 10.80 -4.16
C VAL A 170 -0.16 11.57 -5.43
N GLY A 171 -0.33 10.98 -6.60
CA GLY A 171 -0.04 11.62 -7.89
C GLY A 171 -0.92 12.83 -8.23
N SER A 172 -1.97 13.10 -7.44
CA SER A 172 -2.75 14.33 -7.57
C SER A 172 -2.08 15.56 -6.93
N LEU A 173 -0.96 15.37 -6.23
CA LEU A 173 -0.29 16.40 -5.45
C LEU A 173 0.92 16.99 -6.19
N SER A 174 1.17 18.27 -5.96
CA SER A 174 2.47 18.85 -6.31
C SER A 174 3.56 18.36 -5.35
N PRO A 175 4.86 18.36 -5.76
CA PRO A 175 5.95 18.01 -4.85
C PRO A 175 5.99 18.86 -3.58
N ARG A 176 5.67 20.14 -3.69
CA ARG A 176 5.60 21.02 -2.53
C ARG A 176 4.49 20.58 -1.56
N THR A 177 3.28 20.34 -2.08
CA THR A 177 2.14 19.91 -1.25
C THR A 177 2.44 18.57 -0.58
N TYR A 178 3.06 17.63 -1.30
CA TYR A 178 3.46 16.36 -0.72
C TYR A 178 4.42 16.56 0.46
N ARG A 179 5.50 17.31 0.27
CA ARG A 179 6.50 17.56 1.33
C ARG A 179 5.92 18.24 2.57
N GLU A 180 5.08 19.27 2.36
CA GLU A 180 4.54 20.09 3.44
C GLU A 180 3.36 19.44 4.16
N SER A 181 2.49 18.73 3.42
CA SER A 181 1.17 18.32 3.94
C SER A 181 0.95 16.80 3.99
N VAL A 182 1.90 15.96 3.50
CA VAL A 182 1.74 14.50 3.44
C VAL A 182 2.95 13.74 3.96
N ALA A 183 4.15 14.06 3.52
CA ALA A 183 5.38 13.34 3.87
C ALA A 183 5.61 13.19 5.40
N PRO A 184 5.30 14.18 6.26
CA PRO A 184 5.43 14.02 7.71
C PRO A 184 4.63 12.81 8.25
N TYR A 185 3.43 12.60 7.74
CA TYR A 185 2.52 11.53 8.21
C TYR A 185 2.91 10.16 7.63
N SER A 186 3.36 10.11 6.38
CA SER A 186 3.94 8.89 5.81
C SER A 186 5.21 8.47 6.58
N ARG A 187 6.01 9.44 7.03
CA ARG A 187 7.16 9.19 7.90
C ARG A 187 6.75 8.64 9.28
N MET A 188 5.64 9.09 9.87
CA MET A 188 5.11 8.51 11.10
C MET A 188 4.80 7.02 10.94
N VAL A 189 4.17 6.63 9.83
CA VAL A 189 3.92 5.21 9.52
C VAL A 189 5.23 4.45 9.38
N ALA A 190 6.17 4.97 8.59
CA ALA A 190 7.46 4.32 8.37
C ALA A 190 8.24 4.12 9.68
N GLN A 191 8.27 5.13 10.56
CA GLN A 191 8.93 5.04 11.87
C GLN A 191 8.28 3.98 12.77
N ARG A 192 6.97 3.87 12.77
CA ARG A 192 6.25 2.86 13.56
C ARG A 192 6.53 1.45 13.04
N VAL A 193 6.45 1.26 11.72
CA VAL A 193 6.71 -0.03 11.06
C VAL A 193 8.17 -0.46 11.21
N ALA A 194 9.12 0.49 11.17
CA ALA A 194 10.55 0.20 11.34
C ALA A 194 10.90 -0.46 12.69
N GLY A 195 10.03 -0.34 13.70
CA GLY A 195 10.18 -1.03 14.99
C GLY A 195 9.61 -2.44 15.01
N ALA A 196 8.80 -2.83 14.03
CA ALA A 196 8.11 -4.12 14.01
C ALA A 196 9.03 -5.24 13.52
N VAL A 197 9.06 -6.34 14.27
CA VAL A 197 9.86 -7.54 13.97
C VAL A 197 8.92 -8.68 13.56
N SER A 198 9.14 -9.25 12.39
CA SER A 198 8.36 -10.41 11.96
C SER A 198 8.76 -11.65 12.77
N PRO A 199 7.81 -12.37 13.36
CA PRO A 199 8.11 -13.62 14.08
C PRO A 199 8.56 -14.76 13.15
N VAL A 200 8.35 -14.61 11.83
CA VAL A 200 8.75 -15.60 10.82
C VAL A 200 10.23 -15.44 10.46
N THR A 201 10.69 -14.22 10.25
CA THR A 201 12.08 -13.95 9.87
C THR A 201 12.99 -13.67 11.06
N GLY A 202 12.44 -13.23 12.20
CA GLY A 202 13.20 -12.73 13.34
C GLY A 202 13.83 -11.35 13.09
N GLU A 203 13.52 -10.71 11.95
CA GLU A 203 14.08 -9.44 11.53
C GLU A 203 13.03 -8.35 11.44
N ARG A 204 13.47 -7.09 11.37
CA ARG A 204 12.60 -5.95 11.12
C ARG A 204 12.02 -6.05 9.71
N ALA A 205 10.70 -5.86 9.59
CA ALA A 205 10.02 -5.92 8.31
C ALA A 205 10.39 -4.71 7.44
N PRO A 206 10.92 -4.91 6.22
CA PRO A 206 11.14 -3.81 5.29
C PRO A 206 9.81 -3.21 4.84
N LEU A 207 9.82 -1.89 4.59
CA LEU A 207 8.68 -1.14 4.10
C LEU A 207 8.89 -0.77 2.62
N ILE A 208 7.91 -1.12 1.79
CA ILE A 208 7.78 -0.69 0.40
C ILE A 208 6.80 0.49 0.38
N HIS A 209 7.14 1.60 -0.27
CA HIS A 209 6.23 2.73 -0.46
C HIS A 209 5.89 2.88 -1.94
N PHE A 210 4.64 2.69 -2.29
CA PHE A 210 4.15 2.72 -3.66
C PHE A 210 3.07 3.78 -3.85
N GLY A 211 3.13 4.52 -4.96
CA GLY A 211 2.09 5.46 -5.39
C GLY A 211 1.99 5.57 -6.90
N THR A 212 0.78 5.84 -7.41
CA THR A 212 0.57 6.06 -8.85
C THR A 212 0.74 7.53 -9.21
N GLY A 213 1.36 7.82 -10.37
CA GLY A 213 1.68 9.19 -10.79
C GLY A 213 2.72 9.85 -9.88
N SER A 214 3.54 9.06 -9.19
CA SER A 214 4.46 9.52 -8.16
C SER A 214 5.83 9.98 -8.67
N ALA A 215 6.11 9.92 -9.99
CA ALA A 215 7.39 10.31 -10.54
C ALA A 215 7.95 11.65 -9.99
N PRO A 216 7.17 12.75 -9.89
CA PRO A 216 7.68 14.02 -9.39
C PRO A 216 8.08 14.04 -7.92
N ILE A 217 7.70 13.01 -7.14
CA ILE A 217 7.89 12.93 -5.69
C ILE A 217 8.62 11.65 -5.24
N LEU A 218 9.21 10.88 -6.17
CA LEU A 218 9.86 9.61 -5.82
C LEU A 218 10.97 9.78 -4.77
N SER A 219 11.80 10.82 -4.90
CA SER A 219 12.83 11.12 -3.90
C SER A 219 12.24 11.45 -2.54
N ASP A 220 11.17 12.23 -2.50
CA ASP A 220 10.47 12.56 -1.26
C ASP A 220 9.85 11.30 -0.61
N MET A 221 9.30 10.37 -1.43
CA MET A 221 8.79 9.08 -0.95
C MET A 221 9.90 8.17 -0.40
N ALA A 222 11.08 8.19 -0.99
CA ALA A 222 12.24 7.46 -0.49
C ALA A 222 12.73 7.99 0.88
N GLU A 223 12.65 9.31 1.10
CA GLU A 223 13.10 10.00 2.31
C GLU A 223 12.17 9.83 3.52
N VAL A 224 10.93 9.36 3.35
CA VAL A 224 10.04 9.10 4.49
C VAL A 224 10.45 7.90 5.34
N GLY A 225 11.41 7.10 4.90
CA GLY A 225 11.92 5.94 5.62
C GLY A 225 11.61 4.61 4.94
N ALA A 226 11.13 4.62 3.68
CA ALA A 226 10.96 3.41 2.90
C ALA A 226 12.29 2.72 2.59
N HIS A 227 12.30 1.39 2.60
CA HIS A 227 13.43 0.56 2.19
C HIS A 227 13.41 0.29 0.69
N CYS A 228 12.22 0.22 0.13
CA CYS A 228 11.96 0.00 -1.28
C CYS A 228 10.93 1.03 -1.78
N VAL A 229 11.14 1.56 -2.99
CA VAL A 229 10.18 2.46 -3.64
C VAL A 229 9.51 1.73 -4.79
N GLY A 230 8.19 1.64 -4.72
CA GLY A 230 7.39 1.10 -5.81
C GLY A 230 7.20 2.16 -6.90
N VAL A 231 7.48 1.76 -8.13
CA VAL A 231 7.42 2.61 -9.33
C VAL A 231 6.23 2.20 -10.18
N ASP A 232 5.41 3.15 -10.59
CA ASP A 232 4.29 2.88 -11.46
C ASP A 232 4.71 2.74 -12.94
N TRP A 233 3.81 2.22 -13.78
CA TRP A 233 4.08 1.95 -15.20
C TRP A 233 4.31 3.20 -16.06
N LYS A 234 4.01 4.39 -15.55
CA LYS A 234 4.13 5.67 -16.28
C LYS A 234 5.53 6.24 -16.22
N THR A 235 6.38 5.64 -15.39
CA THR A 235 7.71 6.15 -15.08
C THR A 235 8.75 5.21 -15.66
N ASP A 236 9.75 5.74 -16.37
CA ASP A 236 10.92 4.96 -16.77
C ASP A 236 11.68 4.46 -15.54
N LEU A 237 11.94 3.14 -15.48
CA LEU A 237 12.55 2.53 -14.29
C LEU A 237 14.00 2.96 -14.09
N SER A 238 14.78 3.14 -15.18
CA SER A 238 16.17 3.59 -15.08
C SER A 238 16.23 5.00 -14.50
N TRP A 239 15.37 5.89 -14.98
CA TRP A 239 15.25 7.24 -14.42
C TRP A 239 14.79 7.21 -12.96
N ALA A 240 13.82 6.36 -12.61
CA ALA A 240 13.34 6.25 -11.24
C ALA A 240 14.45 5.82 -10.26
N ILE A 241 15.30 4.87 -10.67
CA ILE A 241 16.46 4.40 -9.87
C ILE A 241 17.42 5.56 -9.56
N GLU A 242 17.67 6.44 -10.54
CA GLU A 242 18.51 7.63 -10.35
C GLU A 242 17.91 8.62 -9.34
N GLN A 243 16.56 8.68 -9.23
CA GLN A 243 15.89 9.57 -8.26
C GLN A 243 15.90 9.04 -6.83
N VAL A 244 16.16 7.73 -6.62
CA VAL A 244 16.12 7.08 -5.31
C VAL A 244 17.43 6.33 -4.99
N PRO A 245 18.58 7.01 -5.02
CA PRO A 245 19.88 6.37 -4.89
C PRO A 245 19.98 5.59 -3.57
N GLY A 246 20.50 4.36 -3.64
CA GLY A 246 20.67 3.50 -2.48
C GLY A 246 19.40 2.81 -1.98
N LYS A 247 18.27 2.96 -2.67
CA LYS A 247 17.01 2.25 -2.36
C LYS A 247 16.79 1.10 -3.32
N ALA A 248 16.21 0.02 -2.82
CA ALA A 248 15.60 -0.98 -3.70
C ALA A 248 14.40 -0.38 -4.42
N VAL A 249 14.07 -0.92 -5.58
CA VAL A 249 12.87 -0.53 -6.36
C VAL A 249 11.98 -1.72 -6.62
N GLN A 250 10.68 -1.47 -6.75
CA GLN A 250 9.69 -2.48 -7.14
C GLN A 250 8.90 -1.98 -8.34
N GLY A 251 8.73 -2.84 -9.33
CA GLY A 251 7.93 -2.55 -10.52
C GLY A 251 8.67 -2.95 -11.80
N ASN A 252 8.26 -2.47 -13.01
CA ASN A 252 7.07 -1.65 -13.17
C ASN A 252 6.38 -1.93 -14.53
N LEU A 253 6.17 -3.23 -14.83
CA LEU A 253 5.55 -3.61 -16.10
C LEU A 253 4.17 -2.95 -16.27
N ASP A 254 3.94 -2.34 -17.44
CA ASP A 254 2.64 -1.76 -17.78
C ASP A 254 1.55 -2.86 -17.83
N PRO A 255 0.51 -2.79 -17.00
CA PRO A 255 -0.57 -3.76 -17.00
C PRO A 255 -1.30 -3.90 -18.34
N ALA A 256 -1.29 -2.87 -19.19
CA ALA A 256 -1.88 -2.94 -20.52
C ALA A 256 -1.16 -3.97 -21.41
N LEU A 257 0.13 -4.19 -21.19
CA LEU A 257 0.92 -5.16 -21.96
C LEU A 257 0.50 -6.60 -21.71
N LEU A 258 -0.20 -6.90 -20.60
CA LEU A 258 -0.73 -8.25 -20.34
C LEU A 258 -1.73 -8.73 -21.40
N GLN A 259 -2.24 -7.83 -22.23
CA GLN A 259 -3.11 -8.14 -23.36
C GLN A 259 -2.39 -8.06 -24.72
N ALA A 260 -1.08 -7.77 -24.72
CA ALA A 260 -0.28 -7.65 -25.91
C ALA A 260 0.23 -9.03 -26.41
N PRO A 261 0.69 -9.14 -27.67
CA PRO A 261 1.39 -10.32 -28.14
C PRO A 261 2.63 -10.63 -27.28
N TRP A 262 2.90 -11.92 -27.08
CA TRP A 262 3.95 -12.37 -26.16
C TRP A 262 5.33 -11.72 -26.39
N HIS A 263 5.75 -11.57 -27.65
CA HIS A 263 7.06 -10.97 -27.96
C HIS A 263 7.19 -9.53 -27.43
N VAL A 264 6.08 -8.78 -27.33
CA VAL A 264 6.04 -7.44 -26.76
C VAL A 264 6.21 -7.50 -25.25
N ILE A 265 5.50 -8.42 -24.60
CA ILE A 265 5.60 -8.67 -23.14
C ILE A 265 7.03 -9.08 -22.80
N GLU A 266 7.58 -10.07 -23.49
CA GLU A 266 8.94 -10.55 -23.27
C GLU A 266 9.99 -9.44 -23.41
N GLN A 267 9.88 -8.60 -24.43
CA GLN A 267 10.79 -7.46 -24.62
C GLN A 267 10.70 -6.47 -23.45
N ALA A 268 9.48 -6.18 -22.98
CA ALA A 268 9.27 -5.27 -21.85
C ALA A 268 9.82 -5.86 -20.53
N VAL A 269 9.61 -7.16 -20.27
CA VAL A 269 10.17 -7.84 -19.11
C VAL A 269 11.68 -7.76 -19.11
N ARG A 270 12.33 -8.09 -20.23
CA ARG A 270 13.80 -8.00 -20.38
C ARG A 270 14.30 -6.58 -20.10
N HIS A 271 13.66 -5.57 -20.68
CA HIS A 271 14.02 -4.17 -20.48
C HIS A 271 13.94 -3.75 -18.99
N ILE A 272 12.86 -4.13 -18.30
CA ILE A 272 12.67 -3.83 -16.87
C ILE A 272 13.73 -4.54 -16.01
N LEU A 273 14.02 -5.80 -16.29
CA LEU A 273 15.04 -6.54 -15.56
C LEU A 273 16.44 -5.96 -15.81
N ASP A 274 16.75 -5.52 -17.04
CA ASP A 274 18.02 -4.86 -17.36
C ASP A 274 18.17 -3.54 -16.60
N ALA A 275 17.13 -2.70 -16.58
CA ALA A 275 17.11 -1.47 -15.81
C ALA A 275 17.29 -1.74 -14.31
N GLY A 276 16.56 -2.73 -13.78
CA GLY A 276 16.56 -3.11 -12.37
C GLY A 276 17.95 -3.52 -11.83
N CYS A 277 18.84 -4.02 -12.69
CA CYS A 277 20.22 -4.37 -12.31
C CYS A 277 21.04 -3.18 -11.78
N SER A 278 20.62 -1.95 -12.07
CA SER A 278 21.30 -0.74 -11.60
C SER A 278 20.93 -0.33 -10.18
N ALA A 279 19.85 -0.92 -9.61
CA ALA A 279 19.44 -0.69 -8.24
C ALA A 279 20.14 -1.63 -7.25
N PRO A 280 20.27 -1.26 -5.97
CA PRO A 280 20.78 -2.17 -4.92
C PRO A 280 19.94 -3.43 -4.75
N GLY A 281 18.68 -3.42 -5.18
CA GLY A 281 17.74 -4.54 -5.23
C GLY A 281 16.54 -4.18 -6.09
N HIS A 282 16.03 -5.16 -6.82
CA HIS A 282 14.86 -4.99 -7.68
C HIS A 282 13.85 -6.10 -7.43
N VAL A 283 12.61 -5.73 -7.17
CA VAL A 283 11.46 -6.63 -7.13
C VAL A 283 10.67 -6.42 -8.42
N PHE A 284 10.75 -7.37 -9.36
CA PHE A 284 9.91 -7.29 -10.55
C PHE A 284 8.42 -7.34 -10.17
N ASN A 285 7.64 -6.42 -10.66
CA ASN A 285 6.20 -6.36 -10.44
C ASN A 285 5.52 -5.61 -11.58
N LEU A 286 4.19 -5.67 -11.63
CA LEU A 286 3.41 -4.76 -12.45
C LEU A 286 3.46 -3.34 -11.85
N GLY A 287 3.36 -2.33 -12.69
CA GLY A 287 3.27 -0.93 -12.24
C GLY A 287 1.89 -0.54 -11.70
N HIS A 288 0.92 -1.46 -11.70
CA HIS A 288 -0.42 -1.34 -11.10
C HIS A 288 -1.08 -2.72 -11.03
N GLY A 289 -2.33 -2.75 -10.54
CA GLY A 289 -3.11 -3.99 -10.44
C GLY A 289 -3.37 -4.67 -11.79
N VAL A 290 -3.59 -5.98 -11.74
CA VAL A 290 -3.92 -6.80 -12.91
C VAL A 290 -5.31 -6.45 -13.45
N PRO A 291 -5.48 -6.16 -14.76
CA PRO A 291 -6.78 -5.97 -15.36
C PRO A 291 -7.64 -7.25 -15.24
N PRO A 292 -8.96 -7.13 -14.94
CA PRO A 292 -9.83 -8.29 -14.74
C PRO A 292 -9.95 -9.22 -15.96
N THR A 293 -9.65 -8.71 -17.15
CA THR A 293 -9.71 -9.45 -18.42
C THR A 293 -8.40 -10.16 -18.79
N THR A 294 -7.39 -10.09 -17.93
CA THR A 294 -6.08 -10.73 -18.17
C THR A 294 -6.21 -12.24 -18.13
N ASP A 295 -5.65 -12.90 -19.14
CA ASP A 295 -5.49 -14.35 -19.12
C ASP A 295 -4.47 -14.73 -18.02
N PRO A 296 -4.87 -15.53 -17.02
CA PRO A 296 -3.95 -15.92 -15.94
C PRO A 296 -2.69 -16.64 -16.41
N ASP A 297 -2.73 -17.35 -17.54
CA ASP A 297 -1.57 -18.07 -18.06
C ASP A 297 -0.46 -17.12 -18.54
N VAL A 298 -0.83 -15.89 -18.94
CA VAL A 298 0.15 -14.83 -19.24
C VAL A 298 0.96 -14.47 -18.00
N LEU A 299 0.32 -14.37 -16.82
CA LEU A 299 1.01 -14.09 -15.57
C LEU A 299 2.00 -15.20 -15.19
N THR A 300 1.56 -16.47 -15.29
CA THR A 300 2.43 -17.62 -15.04
C THR A 300 3.66 -17.57 -15.94
N ARG A 301 3.44 -17.35 -17.22
CA ARG A 301 4.53 -17.28 -18.20
C ARG A 301 5.49 -16.12 -17.98
N ILE A 302 5.00 -14.97 -17.47
CA ILE A 302 5.85 -13.85 -17.07
C ILE A 302 6.72 -14.24 -15.88
N VAL A 303 6.16 -14.89 -14.87
CA VAL A 303 6.91 -15.34 -13.69
C VAL A 303 8.02 -16.32 -14.09
N GLU A 304 7.70 -17.31 -14.93
CA GLU A 304 8.68 -18.26 -15.48
C GLU A 304 9.83 -17.53 -16.21
N LEU A 305 9.49 -16.57 -17.05
CA LEU A 305 10.49 -15.76 -17.76
C LEU A 305 11.37 -14.92 -16.82
N VAL A 306 10.77 -14.33 -15.79
CA VAL A 306 11.52 -13.54 -14.79
C VAL A 306 12.50 -14.43 -14.03
N HIS A 307 12.08 -15.64 -13.63
CA HIS A 307 12.98 -16.59 -12.96
C HIS A 307 14.11 -17.04 -13.88
N GLU A 308 13.80 -17.46 -15.13
CA GLU A 308 14.80 -17.85 -16.12
C GLU A 308 15.87 -16.78 -16.34
N LEU A 309 15.46 -15.51 -16.43
CA LEU A 309 16.36 -14.39 -16.66
C LEU A 309 17.06 -13.91 -15.38
N GLY A 310 16.44 -14.08 -14.23
CA GLY A 310 17.00 -13.72 -12.92
C GLY A 310 18.13 -14.67 -12.49
N ASP A 311 17.95 -15.96 -12.66
CA ASP A 311 18.93 -16.99 -12.36
C ASP A 311 20.19 -16.91 -13.23
N ALA A 312 20.08 -16.29 -14.40
CA ALA A 312 21.17 -16.11 -15.35
C ALA A 312 22.04 -14.88 -15.10
N ARG A 313 21.71 -14.04 -14.09
CA ARG A 313 22.36 -12.76 -13.76
C ARG A 313 23.08 -12.82 -12.42
#